data_843cd5a43b5a319bb8eade7203386872
#
_entry.id   843cd5a43b5a319bb8eade7203386872
#
_cell.length_a   1.000
_cell.length_b   1.000
_cell.length_c   1.000
_cell.angle_alpha   90.00
_cell.angle_beta   90.00
_cell.angle_gamma   90.00
#
_symmetry.space_group_name_H-M   'P 1'
#
loop_
_entity.id
_entity.type
_entity.pdbx_description
1 polymer ?
#
loop_
_entity_poly.entity_id
_entity_poly.type
_entity_poly.pdbx_seq_one_letter_code
_entity_poly.pdbx_strand_id
1 'polypeptide(L)'
;SLVGSEMCIRDRHTALAVFGCLLGYTLISKEMDNPVLKKLVEVIGYEEGLPVVVNPGVIDPKKFIDEVVNIRIPNPFMPDTPQRIATDTSQKLGIRFGETIKAYQRSGELSVSSLKRIPLVFAGWLRYLCGIDDKGEAFTLSADPMLDTVCPYVADLKFGDTQVHEKVAPILSNEKIFGVNLYEAGLGELTEQYFVEMLAGKGAVEATLAKYV
;
A
#
# COMPACT_ATOMS: atom_id res chain seq x y z
N SER A 1 -7.34 -20.06 -12.91
CA SER A 1 -7.08 -20.34 -11.50
C SER A 1 -7.58 -19.19 -10.64
N LEU A 2 -8.10 -19.49 -9.47
CA LEU A 2 -8.56 -18.55 -8.45
C LEU A 2 -7.46 -17.56 -7.97
N VAL A 3 -6.22 -17.81 -8.33
CA VAL A 3 -5.03 -17.07 -7.87
C VAL A 3 -5.07 -15.59 -8.25
N GLY A 4 -5.50 -15.24 -9.46
CA GLY A 4 -5.55 -13.82 -9.87
C GLY A 4 -6.63 -13.01 -9.17
N SER A 5 -7.77 -13.61 -8.88
CA SER A 5 -8.89 -12.94 -8.23
C SER A 5 -8.68 -12.77 -6.71
N GLU A 6 -8.09 -13.76 -6.05
CA GLU A 6 -7.73 -13.64 -4.62
C GLU A 6 -6.60 -12.62 -4.40
N MET A 7 -5.65 -12.52 -5.31
CA MET A 7 -4.59 -11.50 -5.25
C MET A 7 -5.18 -10.09 -5.25
N CYS A 8 -6.11 -9.80 -6.15
CA CYS A 8 -6.73 -8.47 -6.22
C CYS A 8 -7.51 -8.06 -4.95
N ILE A 9 -8.09 -9.01 -4.22
CA ILE A 9 -8.77 -8.71 -2.93
C ILE A 9 -7.73 -8.34 -1.88
N ARG A 10 -6.69 -9.15 -1.77
CA ARG A 10 -5.69 -9.05 -0.71
C ARG A 10 -4.82 -7.80 -0.85
N ASP A 11 -4.58 -7.33 -2.07
CA ASP A 11 -3.83 -6.10 -2.34
C ASP A 11 -4.52 -4.88 -1.71
N ARG A 12 -5.83 -4.78 -1.87
CA ARG A 12 -6.63 -3.68 -1.33
C ARG A 12 -6.70 -3.72 0.19
N HIS A 13 -6.85 -4.91 0.76
CA HIS A 13 -6.79 -5.07 2.22
C HIS A 13 -5.43 -4.62 2.78
N THR A 14 -4.33 -4.89 2.08
CA THR A 14 -3.01 -4.44 2.51
C THR A 14 -2.91 -2.91 2.51
N ALA A 15 -3.40 -2.24 1.46
CA ALA A 15 -3.44 -0.78 1.40
C ALA A 15 -4.30 -0.19 2.54
N LEU A 16 -5.49 -0.73 2.75
CA LEU A 16 -6.38 -0.31 3.83
C LEU A 16 -5.78 -0.57 5.20
N ALA A 17 -5.09 -1.69 5.40
CA ALA A 17 -4.45 -2.00 6.67
C ALA A 17 -3.41 -0.94 7.06
N VAL A 18 -2.54 -0.58 6.12
CA VAL A 18 -1.49 0.42 6.35
C VAL A 18 -2.09 1.78 6.68
N PHE A 19 -2.98 2.28 5.84
CA PHE A 19 -3.59 3.60 6.06
C PHE A 19 -4.60 3.60 7.20
N GLY A 20 -5.28 2.49 7.44
CA GLY A 20 -6.16 2.34 8.59
C GLY A 20 -5.43 2.49 9.92
N CYS A 21 -4.25 1.87 10.06
CA CYS A 21 -3.40 2.06 11.25
C CYS A 21 -2.95 3.51 11.39
N LEU A 22 -2.52 4.15 10.30
CA LEU A 22 -2.06 5.54 10.32
C LEU A 22 -3.17 6.55 10.63
N LEU A 23 -4.38 6.30 10.17
CA LEU A 23 -5.53 7.20 10.34
C LEU A 23 -6.39 6.86 11.57
N GLY A 24 -6.02 5.83 12.33
CA GLY A 24 -6.69 5.48 13.58
C GLY A 24 -7.97 4.66 13.44
N TYR A 25 -8.17 3.98 12.32
CA TYR A 25 -9.30 3.07 12.14
C TYR A 25 -9.11 1.77 12.92
N THR A 26 -10.23 1.19 13.36
CA THR A 26 -10.27 -0.08 14.07
C THR A 26 -11.02 -1.18 13.30
N LEU A 27 -11.71 -0.81 12.23
CA LEU A 27 -12.42 -1.74 11.34
C LEU A 27 -12.16 -1.38 9.88
N ILE A 28 -11.80 -2.38 9.08
CA ILE A 28 -11.61 -2.21 7.62
C ILE A 28 -12.89 -1.73 6.95
N SER A 29 -14.04 -2.25 7.35
CA SER A 29 -15.34 -1.84 6.79
C SER A 29 -15.62 -0.35 6.97
N LYS A 30 -15.15 0.25 8.06
CA LYS A 30 -15.32 1.68 8.33
C LYS A 30 -14.40 2.57 7.49
N GLU A 31 -13.27 2.06 7.05
CA GLU A 31 -12.40 2.77 6.11
C GLU A 31 -13.12 3.03 4.78
N MET A 32 -14.03 2.16 4.38
CA MET A 32 -14.80 2.31 3.14
C MET A 32 -15.85 3.43 3.21
N ASP A 33 -16.16 3.95 4.38
CA ASP A 33 -16.96 5.16 4.56
C ASP A 33 -16.14 6.44 4.25
N ASN A 34 -14.82 6.34 4.23
CA ASN A 34 -13.93 7.42 3.84
C ASN A 34 -13.80 7.44 2.30
N PRO A 35 -14.28 8.51 1.62
CA PRO A 35 -14.30 8.54 0.16
C PRO A 35 -12.91 8.50 -0.49
N VAL A 36 -11.87 8.99 0.19
CA VAL A 36 -10.49 8.96 -0.31
C VAL A 36 -9.94 7.54 -0.26
N LEU A 37 -10.10 6.83 0.86
CA LEU A 37 -9.67 5.44 0.99
C LEU A 37 -10.46 4.51 0.06
N LYS A 38 -11.76 4.73 -0.07
CA LYS A 38 -12.57 3.99 -1.04
C LYS A 38 -12.05 4.17 -2.46
N LYS A 39 -11.80 5.43 -2.86
CA LYS A 39 -11.25 5.73 -4.18
C LYS A 39 -9.86 5.13 -4.39
N LEU A 40 -9.00 5.13 -3.37
CA LEU A 40 -7.68 4.50 -3.43
C LEU A 40 -7.78 3.03 -3.83
N VAL A 41 -8.62 2.25 -3.16
CA VAL A 41 -8.78 0.83 -3.47
C VAL A 41 -9.46 0.61 -4.82
N GLU A 42 -10.36 1.48 -5.24
CA GLU A 42 -10.95 1.45 -6.58
C GLU A 42 -9.90 1.67 -7.66
N VAL A 43 -9.08 2.70 -7.54
CA VAL A 43 -8.04 3.04 -8.53
C VAL A 43 -6.96 1.95 -8.60
N ILE A 44 -6.49 1.46 -7.46
CA ILE A 44 -5.55 0.34 -7.43
C ILE A 44 -6.13 -0.88 -8.15
N GLY A 45 -7.40 -1.15 -7.94
CA GLY A 45 -8.07 -2.29 -8.57
C GLY A 45 -8.32 -2.10 -10.05
N TYR A 46 -8.99 -1.02 -10.43
CA TYR A 46 -9.46 -0.82 -11.81
C TYR A 46 -8.39 -0.27 -12.74
N GLU A 47 -7.58 0.67 -12.29
CA GLU A 47 -6.63 1.37 -13.16
C GLU A 47 -5.25 0.72 -13.16
N GLU A 48 -4.75 0.29 -12.00
CA GLU A 48 -3.39 -0.23 -11.88
C GLU A 48 -3.31 -1.74 -11.92
N GLY A 49 -4.24 -2.45 -11.29
CA GLY A 49 -4.22 -3.91 -11.22
C GLY A 49 -4.93 -4.60 -12.38
N LEU A 50 -6.11 -4.12 -12.77
CA LEU A 50 -6.93 -4.77 -13.80
C LEU A 50 -6.20 -5.01 -15.14
N PRO A 51 -5.36 -4.07 -15.65
CA PRO A 51 -4.67 -4.28 -16.93
C PRO A 51 -3.77 -5.52 -16.99
N VAL A 52 -3.31 -6.00 -15.85
CA VAL A 52 -2.40 -7.18 -15.78
C VAL A 52 -3.06 -8.42 -15.20
N VAL A 53 -4.34 -8.34 -14.82
CA VAL A 53 -5.08 -9.52 -14.34
C VAL A 53 -5.37 -10.45 -15.51
N VAL A 54 -4.89 -11.69 -15.39
CA VAL A 54 -5.21 -12.75 -16.37
C VAL A 54 -6.66 -13.18 -16.17
N ASN A 55 -7.48 -13.00 -17.19
CA ASN A 55 -8.86 -13.47 -17.16
C ASN A 55 -8.88 -15.00 -17.24
N PRO A 56 -9.30 -15.71 -16.16
CA PRO A 56 -9.34 -17.17 -16.17
C PRO A 56 -10.52 -17.74 -17.01
N GLY A 57 -11.33 -16.87 -17.65
CA GLY A 57 -12.47 -17.28 -18.46
C GLY A 57 -13.71 -17.69 -17.67
N VAL A 58 -13.63 -17.79 -16.36
CA VAL A 58 -14.73 -18.25 -15.49
C VAL A 58 -15.43 -17.08 -14.78
N ILE A 59 -14.68 -16.04 -14.44
CA ILE A 59 -15.19 -14.85 -13.75
C ILE A 59 -14.64 -13.62 -14.47
N ASP A 60 -15.53 -12.68 -14.78
CA ASP A 60 -15.13 -11.36 -15.29
C ASP A 60 -14.36 -10.61 -14.19
N PRO A 61 -13.06 -10.26 -14.40
CA PRO A 61 -12.25 -9.59 -13.40
C PRO A 61 -12.87 -8.28 -12.91
N LYS A 62 -13.53 -7.53 -13.77
CA LYS A 62 -14.18 -6.28 -13.40
C LYS A 62 -15.34 -6.52 -12.43
N LYS A 63 -16.22 -7.47 -12.73
CA LYS A 63 -17.35 -7.83 -11.84
C LYS A 63 -16.85 -8.29 -10.48
N PHE A 64 -15.74 -9.03 -10.48
CA PHE A 64 -15.12 -9.48 -9.25
C PHE A 64 -14.60 -8.31 -8.40
N ILE A 65 -13.95 -7.32 -9.03
CA ILE A 65 -13.52 -6.10 -8.36
C ILE A 65 -14.72 -5.34 -7.81
N ASP A 66 -15.80 -5.21 -8.58
CA ASP A 66 -17.05 -4.56 -8.15
C ASP A 66 -17.60 -5.22 -6.88
N GLU A 67 -17.65 -6.55 -6.84
CA GLU A 67 -18.10 -7.30 -5.67
C GLU A 67 -17.21 -7.05 -4.44
N VAL A 68 -15.90 -7.05 -4.63
CA VAL A 68 -14.94 -6.84 -3.54
C VAL A 68 -15.07 -5.45 -2.94
N VAL A 69 -15.09 -4.43 -3.78
CA VAL A 69 -15.10 -3.02 -3.35
C VAL A 69 -16.45 -2.63 -2.73
N ASN A 70 -17.55 -3.12 -3.31
CA ASN A 70 -18.88 -2.65 -2.92
C ASN A 70 -19.61 -3.57 -1.93
N ILE A 71 -19.19 -4.83 -1.80
CA ILE A 71 -19.89 -5.82 -0.97
C ILE A 71 -18.99 -6.40 0.12
N ARG A 72 -17.81 -6.93 -0.26
CA ARG A 72 -16.98 -7.70 0.69
C ARG A 72 -16.24 -6.81 1.68
N ILE A 73 -15.54 -5.80 1.20
CA ILE A 73 -14.75 -4.92 2.07
C ILE A 73 -15.66 -4.10 3.00
N PRO A 74 -16.77 -3.48 2.51
CA PRO A 74 -17.64 -2.71 3.39
C PRO A 74 -18.49 -3.54 4.35
N ASN A 75 -18.45 -4.86 4.27
CA ASN A 75 -19.32 -5.73 5.06
C ASN A 75 -19.02 -5.63 6.56
N PRO A 76 -19.94 -5.07 7.37
CA PRO A 76 -19.71 -4.90 8.80
C PRO A 76 -19.75 -6.23 9.58
N PHE A 77 -20.24 -7.29 8.99
CA PHE A 77 -20.25 -8.65 9.59
C PHE A 77 -18.90 -9.38 9.43
N MET A 78 -17.95 -8.78 8.70
CA MET A 78 -16.57 -9.26 8.64
C MET A 78 -15.70 -8.33 9.50
N PRO A 79 -15.47 -8.64 10.78
CA PRO A 79 -14.83 -7.71 11.72
C PRO A 79 -13.30 -7.72 11.62
N ASP A 80 -12.78 -7.44 10.43
CA ASP A 80 -11.35 -7.31 10.22
C ASP A 80 -10.83 -5.95 10.68
N THR A 81 -9.74 -5.98 11.44
CA THR A 81 -9.06 -4.77 11.90
C THR A 81 -7.85 -4.47 11.02
N PRO A 82 -7.53 -3.18 10.78
CA PRO A 82 -6.31 -2.81 10.08
C PRO A 82 -5.06 -3.43 10.73
N GLN A 83 -5.00 -3.46 12.06
CA GLN A 83 -3.87 -3.99 12.82
C GLN A 83 -3.66 -5.48 12.56
N ARG A 84 -4.71 -6.27 12.48
CA ARG A 84 -4.62 -7.70 12.16
C ARG A 84 -4.16 -7.92 10.72
N ILE A 85 -4.70 -7.19 9.78
CA ILE A 85 -4.34 -7.31 8.36
C ILE A 85 -2.92 -6.80 8.09
N ALA A 86 -2.42 -5.83 8.87
CA ALA A 86 -1.06 -5.31 8.74
C ALA A 86 0.03 -6.32 9.17
N THR A 87 -0.33 -7.41 9.84
CA THR A 87 0.62 -8.48 10.18
C THR A 87 1.31 -8.99 8.90
N ASP A 88 2.63 -9.15 8.95
CA ASP A 88 3.46 -9.65 7.86
C ASP A 88 3.35 -8.84 6.54
N THR A 89 3.13 -7.53 6.63
CA THR A 89 3.03 -6.66 5.43
C THR A 89 4.27 -6.76 4.56
N SER A 90 5.47 -6.82 5.14
CA SER A 90 6.71 -6.95 4.38
C SER A 90 6.75 -8.18 3.45
N GLN A 91 6.07 -9.24 3.82
CA GLN A 91 5.95 -10.46 3.01
C GLN A 91 4.86 -10.37 1.94
N LYS A 92 3.92 -9.46 2.13
CA LYS A 92 2.76 -9.29 1.24
C LYS A 92 3.04 -8.33 0.09
N LEU A 93 3.85 -7.29 0.32
CA LEU A 93 4.10 -6.24 -0.67
C LEU A 93 4.69 -6.78 -1.97
N GLY A 94 5.68 -7.65 -1.89
CA GLY A 94 6.31 -8.24 -3.08
C GLY A 94 5.40 -9.19 -3.84
N ILE A 95 4.69 -10.07 -3.12
CA ILE A 95 3.79 -11.05 -3.73
C ILE A 95 2.60 -10.39 -4.41
N ARG A 96 2.14 -9.27 -3.87
CA ARG A 96 0.95 -8.56 -4.36
C ARG A 96 1.33 -7.48 -5.36
N PHE A 97 1.90 -6.39 -4.88
CA PHE A 97 2.25 -5.25 -5.71
C PHE A 97 3.49 -5.47 -6.57
N GLY A 98 4.48 -6.22 -6.06
CA GLY A 98 5.68 -6.55 -6.81
C GLY A 98 5.38 -7.36 -8.07
N GLU A 99 4.45 -8.29 -8.01
CA GLU A 99 4.02 -9.07 -9.18
C GLU A 99 3.31 -8.20 -10.22
N THR A 100 2.52 -7.22 -9.78
CA THR A 100 1.92 -6.23 -10.68
C THR A 100 3.00 -5.40 -11.38
N ILE A 101 4.00 -4.91 -10.66
CA ILE A 101 5.13 -4.16 -11.24
C ILE A 101 5.87 -5.01 -12.28
N LYS A 102 6.18 -6.26 -11.97
CA LYS A 102 6.83 -7.18 -12.90
C LYS A 102 5.99 -7.42 -14.17
N ALA A 103 4.67 -7.52 -14.02
CA ALA A 103 3.77 -7.67 -15.15
C ALA A 103 3.78 -6.43 -16.06
N TYR A 104 3.82 -5.22 -15.48
CA TYR A 104 4.01 -3.98 -16.26
C TYR A 104 5.37 -3.95 -16.97
N GLN A 105 6.45 -4.39 -16.30
CA GLN A 105 7.78 -4.46 -16.90
C GLN A 105 7.86 -5.43 -18.09
N ARG A 106 7.13 -6.54 -18.02
CA ARG A 106 7.06 -7.53 -19.09
C ARG A 106 6.13 -7.13 -20.24
N SER A 107 5.22 -6.21 -19.99
CA SER A 107 4.30 -5.72 -21.01
C SER A 107 5.04 -4.78 -21.98
N GLY A 108 4.83 -4.96 -23.28
CA GLY A 108 5.29 -4.02 -24.29
C GLY A 108 4.41 -2.78 -24.44
N GLU A 109 3.24 -2.76 -23.80
CA GLU A 109 2.22 -1.72 -23.98
C GLU A 109 2.01 -0.86 -22.71
N LEU A 110 2.26 -1.43 -21.52
CA LEU A 110 2.06 -0.76 -20.25
C LEU A 110 3.37 -0.15 -19.73
N SER A 111 3.28 1.03 -19.13
CA SER A 111 4.43 1.71 -18.52
C SER A 111 4.38 1.63 -17.00
N VAL A 112 5.48 1.19 -16.37
CA VAL A 112 5.62 1.20 -14.90
C VAL A 112 5.44 2.62 -14.35
N SER A 113 5.86 3.65 -15.08
CA SER A 113 5.72 5.05 -14.67
C SER A 113 4.26 5.51 -14.54
N SER A 114 3.30 4.75 -15.09
CA SER A 114 1.86 5.03 -14.90
C SER A 114 1.33 4.61 -13.54
N LEU A 115 2.07 3.80 -12.80
CA LEU A 115 1.71 3.35 -11.45
C LEU A 115 1.94 4.50 -10.45
N LYS A 116 0.86 5.13 -9.99
CA LYS A 116 0.90 6.28 -9.08
C LYS A 116 0.37 5.96 -7.67
N ARG A 117 -0.53 5.00 -7.53
CA ARG A 117 -1.17 4.64 -6.26
C ARG A 117 -0.46 3.49 -5.56
N ILE A 118 0.09 2.54 -6.28
CA ILE A 118 0.95 1.51 -5.68
C ILE A 118 2.14 2.15 -4.93
N PRO A 119 2.88 3.12 -5.50
CA PRO A 119 3.89 3.85 -4.73
C PRO A 119 3.36 4.60 -3.51
N LEU A 120 2.10 5.07 -3.52
CA LEU A 120 1.47 5.65 -2.32
C LEU A 120 1.37 4.63 -1.19
N VAL A 121 1.02 3.39 -1.50
CA VAL A 121 0.95 2.31 -0.51
C VAL A 121 2.34 2.02 0.06
N PHE A 122 3.37 1.99 -0.76
CA PHE A 122 4.74 1.80 -0.31
C PHE A 122 5.20 2.93 0.61
N ALA A 123 4.92 4.17 0.23
CA ALA A 123 5.20 5.33 1.07
C ALA A 123 4.42 5.28 2.39
N GLY A 124 3.17 4.86 2.35
CA GLY A 124 2.34 4.63 3.53
C GLY A 124 2.95 3.59 4.46
N TRP A 125 3.49 2.52 3.93
CA TRP A 125 4.17 1.51 4.73
C TRP A 125 5.44 2.04 5.39
N LEU A 126 6.27 2.82 4.69
CA LEU A 126 7.43 3.50 5.29
C LEU A 126 6.97 4.41 6.44
N ARG A 127 5.91 5.16 6.23
CA ARG A 127 5.33 6.05 7.24
C ARG A 127 4.79 5.27 8.45
N TYR A 128 4.17 4.13 8.21
CA TYR A 128 3.72 3.18 9.22
C TYR A 128 4.89 2.68 10.08
N LEU A 129 6.03 2.35 9.47
CA LEU A 129 7.22 1.89 10.17
C LEU A 129 7.77 2.90 11.18
N CYS A 130 7.47 4.18 11.03
CA CYS A 130 7.86 5.21 11.98
C CYS A 130 7.17 5.06 13.35
N GLY A 131 6.09 4.27 13.44
CA GLY A 131 5.42 3.98 14.70
C GLY A 131 4.63 5.14 15.30
N ILE A 132 4.35 6.17 14.52
CA ILE A 132 3.60 7.37 14.91
C ILE A 132 2.47 7.55 13.89
N ASP A 133 1.24 7.71 14.35
CA ASP A 133 0.09 7.90 13.49
C ASP A 133 -0.03 9.32 12.92
N ASP A 134 -1.07 9.57 12.15
CA ASP A 134 -1.30 10.88 11.52
C ASP A 134 -1.69 11.98 12.50
N LYS A 135 -2.04 11.63 13.73
CA LYS A 135 -2.30 12.57 14.83
C LYS A 135 -1.04 12.86 15.67
N GLY A 136 0.07 12.19 15.36
CA GLY A 136 1.32 12.30 16.11
C GLY A 136 1.39 11.41 17.36
N GLU A 137 0.48 10.45 17.48
CA GLU A 137 0.43 9.51 18.60
C GLU A 137 1.19 8.23 18.26
N ALA A 138 1.96 7.71 19.21
CA ALA A 138 2.66 6.44 19.05
C ALA A 138 1.66 5.27 19.00
N PHE A 139 1.93 4.30 18.15
CA PHE A 139 1.18 3.05 18.10
C PHE A 139 2.12 1.85 17.95
N THR A 140 1.64 0.68 18.32
CA THR A 140 2.39 -0.56 18.21
C THR A 140 2.26 -1.14 16.82
N LEU A 141 3.39 -1.42 16.16
CA LEU A 141 3.41 -2.09 14.86
C LEU A 141 2.94 -3.54 15.02
N SER A 142 2.21 -4.02 14.02
CA SER A 142 1.81 -5.43 13.95
C SER A 142 3.01 -6.33 13.70
N ALA A 143 2.97 -7.58 14.14
CA ALA A 143 4.08 -8.52 14.00
C ALA A 143 4.49 -8.68 12.54
N ASP A 144 5.79 -8.61 12.30
CA ASP A 144 6.38 -8.75 10.96
C ASP A 144 7.86 -9.15 11.11
N PRO A 145 8.31 -10.20 10.42
CA PRO A 145 9.69 -10.68 10.58
C PRO A 145 10.76 -9.70 10.11
N MET A 146 10.41 -8.69 9.31
CA MET A 146 11.35 -7.71 8.79
C MET A 146 11.48 -6.45 9.67
N LEU A 147 10.70 -6.30 10.74
CA LEU A 147 10.72 -5.09 11.56
C LEU A 147 12.11 -4.79 12.13
N ASP A 148 12.81 -5.81 12.64
CA ASP A 148 14.16 -5.65 13.19
C ASP A 148 15.18 -5.18 12.13
N THR A 149 14.92 -5.47 10.87
CA THR A 149 15.76 -5.06 9.74
C THR A 149 15.44 -3.66 9.26
N VAL A 150 14.15 -3.29 9.16
CA VAL A 150 13.73 -2.05 8.50
C VAL A 150 13.48 -0.88 9.46
N CYS A 151 12.96 -1.14 10.65
CA CYS A 151 12.65 -0.07 11.60
C CYS A 151 13.88 0.78 12.01
N PRO A 152 15.09 0.23 12.20
CA PRO A 152 16.25 1.04 12.54
C PRO A 152 16.56 2.14 11.51
N TYR A 153 16.26 1.92 10.23
CA TYR A 153 16.52 2.92 9.19
C TYR A 153 15.63 4.16 9.32
N VAL A 154 14.42 4.02 9.84
CA VAL A 154 13.46 5.13 9.95
C VAL A 154 13.27 5.64 11.39
N ALA A 155 13.94 5.02 12.37
CA ALA A 155 13.77 5.32 13.79
C ALA A 155 14.11 6.77 14.16
N ASP A 156 15.07 7.37 13.45
CA ASP A 156 15.54 8.74 13.71
C ASP A 156 14.74 9.81 12.97
N LEU A 157 13.84 9.41 12.08
CA LEU A 157 13.06 10.35 11.28
C LEU A 157 12.00 11.05 12.13
N LYS A 158 11.85 12.36 11.88
CA LYS A 158 10.91 13.24 12.58
C LYS A 158 10.03 13.97 11.58
N PHE A 159 8.89 14.44 12.04
CA PHE A 159 8.03 15.29 11.23
C PHE A 159 8.80 16.48 10.66
N GLY A 160 8.63 16.69 9.37
CA GLY A 160 9.30 17.76 8.64
C GLY A 160 10.64 17.37 8.00
N ASP A 161 11.16 16.17 8.26
CA ASP A 161 12.37 15.69 7.60
C ASP A 161 12.13 15.51 6.10
N THR A 162 13.08 16.03 5.30
CA THR A 162 13.04 15.98 3.84
C THR A 162 14.18 15.18 3.24
N GLN A 163 15.28 15.03 3.97
CA GLN A 163 16.48 14.29 3.54
C GLN A 163 16.38 12.84 3.99
N VAL A 164 15.56 12.05 3.29
CA VAL A 164 15.23 10.68 3.69
C VAL A 164 15.92 9.61 2.85
N HIS A 165 16.53 9.98 1.73
CA HIS A 165 17.05 9.03 0.74
C HIS A 165 17.98 7.97 1.35
N GLU A 166 18.99 8.38 2.10
CA GLU A 166 19.96 7.46 2.71
C GLU A 166 19.30 6.50 3.73
N LYS A 167 18.21 6.94 4.36
CA LYS A 167 17.46 6.14 5.33
C LYS A 167 16.56 5.11 4.66
N VAL A 168 15.88 5.47 3.57
CA VAL A 168 14.87 4.62 2.95
C VAL A 168 15.40 3.82 1.76
N ALA A 169 16.50 4.24 1.13
CA ALA A 169 17.07 3.53 -0.01
C ALA A 169 17.40 2.06 0.28
N PRO A 170 17.98 1.69 1.46
CA PRO A 170 18.19 0.29 1.80
C PRO A 170 16.90 -0.53 1.89
N ILE A 171 15.78 0.10 2.21
CA ILE A 171 14.46 -0.54 2.28
C ILE A 171 13.88 -0.66 0.88
N LEU A 172 13.80 0.44 0.13
CA LEU A 172 13.14 0.50 -1.18
C LEU A 172 13.89 -0.28 -2.27
N SER A 173 15.18 -0.52 -2.10
CA SER A 173 15.98 -1.37 -2.99
C SER A 173 15.90 -2.86 -2.65
N ASN A 174 15.27 -3.23 -1.54
CA ASN A 174 15.23 -4.59 -1.04
C ASN A 174 14.21 -5.45 -1.81
N GLU A 175 14.71 -6.28 -2.72
CA GLU A 175 13.90 -7.18 -3.55
C GLU A 175 13.15 -8.25 -2.74
N LYS A 176 13.62 -8.59 -1.55
CA LYS A 176 12.92 -9.53 -0.67
C LYS A 176 11.59 -8.97 -0.14
N ILE A 177 11.50 -7.64 -0.03
CA ILE A 177 10.30 -6.95 0.43
C ILE A 177 9.35 -6.67 -0.74
N PHE A 178 9.85 -6.04 -1.81
CA PHE A 178 9.02 -5.54 -2.90
C PHE A 178 8.97 -6.46 -4.12
N GLY A 179 9.79 -7.50 -4.15
CA GLY A 179 9.93 -8.37 -5.33
C GLY A 179 10.78 -7.78 -6.44
N VAL A 180 11.05 -6.49 -6.38
CA VAL A 180 11.91 -5.72 -7.30
C VAL A 180 12.67 -4.66 -6.52
N ASN A 181 13.79 -4.17 -7.08
CA ASN A 181 14.40 -2.94 -6.61
C ASN A 181 13.58 -1.77 -7.15
N LEU A 182 12.93 -1.00 -6.28
CA LEU A 182 12.00 0.06 -6.71
C LEU A 182 12.70 1.18 -7.48
N TYR A 183 13.98 1.46 -7.19
CA TYR A 183 14.74 2.46 -7.96
C TYR A 183 15.00 1.99 -9.39
N GLU A 184 15.40 0.74 -9.57
CA GLU A 184 15.59 0.16 -10.89
C GLU A 184 14.28 0.05 -11.68
N ALA A 185 13.17 -0.18 -10.98
CA ALA A 185 11.83 -0.19 -11.56
C ALA A 185 11.31 1.21 -11.94
N GLY A 186 11.99 2.29 -11.49
CA GLY A 186 11.57 3.67 -11.75
C GLY A 186 10.51 4.21 -10.81
N LEU A 187 10.30 3.58 -9.65
CA LEU A 187 9.28 3.97 -8.65
C LEU A 187 9.88 4.47 -7.33
N GLY A 188 11.20 4.36 -7.14
CA GLY A 188 11.85 4.70 -5.88
C GLY A 188 11.72 6.17 -5.51
N GLU A 189 12.05 7.07 -6.44
CA GLU A 189 11.99 8.51 -6.22
C GLU A 189 10.57 9.00 -5.94
N LEU A 190 9.58 8.48 -6.66
CA LEU A 190 8.17 8.82 -6.43
C LEU A 190 7.71 8.35 -5.04
N THR A 191 8.12 7.17 -4.62
CA THR A 191 7.82 6.64 -3.28
C THR A 191 8.44 7.52 -2.21
N GLU A 192 9.69 7.94 -2.38
CA GLU A 192 10.35 8.87 -1.45
C GLU A 192 9.62 10.21 -1.37
N GLN A 193 9.22 10.77 -2.51
CA GLN A 193 8.46 12.02 -2.56
C GLN A 193 7.17 11.91 -1.76
N TYR A 194 6.39 10.86 -1.97
CA TYR A 194 5.17 10.63 -1.21
C TYR A 194 5.44 10.46 0.29
N PHE A 195 6.50 9.75 0.63
CA PHE A 195 6.88 9.55 2.02
C PHE A 195 7.25 10.87 2.71
N VAL A 196 8.03 11.73 2.05
CA VAL A 196 8.36 13.07 2.57
C VAL A 196 7.10 13.89 2.79
N GLU A 197 6.15 13.87 1.87
CA GLU A 197 4.88 14.57 2.02
C GLU A 197 4.06 14.03 3.20
N MET A 198 4.02 12.71 3.39
CA MET A 198 3.33 12.07 4.53
C MET A 198 4.02 12.35 5.86
N LEU A 199 5.32 12.62 5.85
CA LEU A 199 6.13 12.89 7.04
C LEU A 199 6.12 14.38 7.44
N ALA A 200 5.45 15.24 6.68
CA ALA A 200 5.47 16.69 6.88
C ALA A 200 4.95 17.14 8.26
N GLY A 201 4.02 16.39 8.84
CA GLY A 201 3.45 16.70 10.15
C GLY A 201 2.14 15.98 10.40
N LYS A 202 1.44 16.41 11.44
CA LYS A 202 0.11 15.90 11.77
C LYS A 202 -0.88 16.20 10.64
N GLY A 203 -1.68 15.22 10.26
CA GLY A 203 -2.63 15.34 9.15
C GLY A 203 -2.02 15.21 7.76
N ALA A 204 -0.70 15.04 7.65
CA ALA A 204 0.00 14.99 6.37
C ALA A 204 -0.28 13.70 5.59
N VAL A 205 -0.58 12.59 6.24
CA VAL A 205 -0.97 11.34 5.57
C VAL A 205 -2.32 11.53 4.88
N GLU A 206 -3.30 12.04 5.60
CA GLU A 206 -4.63 12.32 5.04
C GLU A 206 -4.55 13.33 3.88
N ALA A 207 -3.78 14.41 4.06
CA ALA A 207 -3.59 15.44 3.04
C ALA A 207 -2.91 14.88 1.77
N THR A 208 -1.89 14.04 1.93
CA THR A 208 -1.19 13.41 0.81
C THR A 208 -2.12 12.46 0.03
N LEU A 209 -2.90 11.65 0.73
CA LEU A 209 -3.91 10.80 0.10
C LEU A 209 -4.94 11.63 -0.67
N ALA A 210 -5.48 12.69 -0.08
CA ALA A 210 -6.45 13.56 -0.73
C ALA A 210 -5.88 14.24 -1.99
N LYS A 211 -4.58 14.55 -1.98
CA LYS A 211 -3.89 15.19 -3.12
C LYS A 211 -3.71 14.24 -4.31
N TYR A 212 -3.37 12.97 -4.06
CA TYR A 212 -2.94 12.04 -5.11
C TYR A 212 -3.96 10.95 -5.46
N VAL A 213 -4.98 10.79 -4.68
CA VAL A 213 -6.10 9.88 -4.94
C VAL A 213 -7.27 10.66 -5.52
#